data_07c5f9c330f2eddcb910696e7a9b9982
#
_entry.id   07c5f9c330f2eddcb910696e7a9b9982
#
_cell.length_a   1.000
_cell.length_b   1.000
_cell.length_c   1.000
_cell.angle_alpha   90.00
_cell.angle_beta   90.00
_cell.angle_gamma   90.00
#
_symmetry.space_group_name_H-M   'P 1'
#
loop_
_entity.id
_entity.type
_entity.pdbx_description
1 polymer ?
#
loop_
_entity_poly.entity_id
_entity_poly.type
_entity_poly.pdbx_seq_one_letter_code
_entity_poly.pdbx_strand_id
1 'polypeptide(L)'
;LSTPQRYILEKNYQNKGLKNRDIVVEISGGTATVSTGRVCLITEKLLQKYDYDIVCTNFCRTIRPLADYYTYLYYSWKYKYDQKIMFGYENGTSGIKNFAVKDFIEKEPLIIPSCDIVKSFNKVISVLHDKIQENGTESLRLAALRDTLLPKLMKGEITL
;
A
#
# COMPACT_ATOMS: atom_id res chain seq x y z
N LEU A 1 7.78 6.39 -7.72
CA LEU A 1 7.90 6.91 -6.35
C LEU A 1 9.30 6.57 -5.85
N SER A 2 10.12 7.58 -5.58
CA SER A 2 11.40 7.39 -4.92
C SER A 2 11.17 7.38 -3.41
N THR A 3 11.57 6.33 -2.74
CA THR A 3 11.61 6.31 -1.27
C THR A 3 12.90 6.98 -0.80
N PRO A 4 12.87 7.91 0.17
CA PRO A 4 14.08 8.54 0.65
C PRO A 4 14.93 7.52 1.41
N GLN A 5 16.21 7.42 1.06
CA GLN A 5 17.16 6.58 1.78
C GLN A 5 17.45 7.19 3.16
N ARG A 6 17.46 6.34 4.19
CA ARG A 6 17.73 6.72 5.59
C ARG A 6 18.60 5.64 6.26
N TYR A 7 19.53 6.08 7.08
CA TYR A 7 20.23 5.19 8.00
C TYR A 7 19.43 5.05 9.28
N ILE A 8 19.19 3.83 9.71
CA ILE A 8 18.44 3.51 10.94
C ILE A 8 19.23 2.51 11.77
N LEU A 9 18.97 2.48 13.06
CA LEU A 9 19.56 1.48 13.94
C LEU A 9 19.03 0.07 13.59
N GLU A 10 19.90 -0.92 13.65
CA GLU A 10 19.58 -2.33 13.39
C GLU A 10 18.35 -2.81 14.19
N LYS A 11 18.26 -2.46 15.46
CA LYS A 11 17.10 -2.75 16.31
C LYS A 11 15.78 -2.21 15.74
N ASN A 12 15.82 -1.03 15.13
CA ASN A 12 14.64 -0.44 14.50
C ASN A 12 14.29 -1.15 13.20
N TYR A 13 15.28 -1.55 12.43
CA TYR A 13 15.08 -2.32 11.21
C TYR A 13 14.40 -3.67 11.51
N GLN A 14 14.88 -4.42 12.48
CA GLN A 14 14.28 -5.71 12.87
C GLN A 14 12.78 -5.60 13.19
N ASN A 15 12.35 -4.46 13.76
CA ASN A 15 10.95 -4.22 14.11
C ASN A 15 10.12 -3.63 12.97
N LYS A 16 10.73 -2.89 12.03
CA LYS A 16 10.05 -2.09 11.01
C LYS A 16 10.31 -2.54 9.58
N GLY A 17 11.25 -3.45 9.37
CA GLY A 17 11.56 -4.02 8.06
C GLY A 17 10.35 -4.71 7.45
N LEU A 18 10.03 -4.32 6.22
CA LEU A 18 8.90 -4.87 5.48
C LEU A 18 9.28 -6.19 4.81
N LYS A 19 8.35 -7.11 4.80
CA LYS A 19 8.48 -8.43 4.18
C LYS A 19 7.39 -8.64 3.16
N ASN A 20 7.62 -9.56 2.24
CA ASN A 20 6.58 -10.02 1.33
C ASN A 20 5.34 -10.46 2.10
N ARG A 21 4.15 -10.07 1.61
CA ARG A 21 2.82 -10.30 2.20
C ARG A 21 2.49 -9.44 3.43
N ASP A 22 3.37 -8.52 3.84
CA ASP A 22 3.02 -7.52 4.84
C ASP A 22 1.96 -6.55 4.29
N ILE A 23 1.06 -6.10 5.16
CA ILE A 23 0.10 -5.02 4.86
C ILE A 23 0.53 -3.81 5.68
N VAL A 24 0.86 -2.73 4.99
CA VAL A 24 1.17 -1.44 5.62
C VAL A 24 -0.11 -0.62 5.72
N VAL A 25 -0.43 -0.18 6.92
CA VAL A 25 -1.62 0.63 7.24
C VAL A 25 -1.17 2.04 7.64
N GLU A 26 -1.75 3.04 7.02
CA GLU A 26 -1.59 4.43 7.45
C GLU A 26 -2.31 4.65 8.78
N ILE A 27 -1.57 5.12 9.78
CA ILE A 27 -2.14 5.38 11.11
C ILE A 27 -2.22 6.87 11.45
N SER A 28 -1.60 7.73 10.66
CA SER A 28 -1.61 9.17 10.91
C SER A 28 -1.56 9.93 9.57
N GLY A 29 -2.47 10.84 9.38
CA GLY A 29 -2.64 11.60 8.14
C GLY A 29 -4.10 12.00 7.93
N GLY A 30 -4.59 11.80 6.70
CA GLY A 30 -5.96 12.09 6.33
C GLY A 30 -6.28 13.58 6.20
N THR A 31 -7.49 13.86 5.78
CA THR A 31 -8.06 15.21 5.64
C THR A 31 -9.52 15.17 6.04
N ALA A 32 -10.24 16.27 5.89
CA ALA A 32 -11.68 16.29 6.13
C ALA A 32 -12.47 15.33 5.18
N THR A 33 -11.95 15.09 4.00
CA THR A 33 -12.62 14.29 2.96
C THR A 33 -11.95 12.95 2.66
N VAL A 34 -10.71 12.76 3.12
CA VAL A 34 -9.92 11.54 2.91
C VAL A 34 -9.55 10.98 4.27
N SER A 35 -10.11 9.81 4.61
CA SER A 35 -9.82 9.17 5.89
C SER A 35 -8.39 8.63 5.95
N THR A 36 -7.89 8.47 7.17
CA THR A 36 -6.74 7.62 7.48
C THR A 36 -7.11 6.14 7.31
N GLY A 37 -6.14 5.25 7.48
CA GLY A 37 -6.40 3.81 7.37
C GLY A 37 -6.24 3.25 5.96
N ARG A 38 -5.61 4.00 5.04
CA ARG A 38 -5.22 3.46 3.73
C ARG A 38 -4.25 2.31 3.91
N VAL A 39 -4.32 1.36 2.98
CA VAL A 39 -3.46 0.17 3.03
C VAL A 39 -2.65 -0.02 1.75
N CYS A 40 -1.48 -0.61 1.92
CA CYS A 40 -0.63 -1.07 0.82
C CYS A 40 -0.19 -2.51 1.09
N LEU A 41 -0.35 -3.38 0.10
CA LEU A 41 0.17 -4.74 0.14
C LEU A 41 1.62 -4.75 -0.33
N ILE A 42 2.50 -5.29 0.48
CA ILE A 42 3.91 -5.48 0.14
C ILE A 42 4.06 -6.79 -0.63
N THR A 43 4.50 -6.67 -1.86
CA THR A 43 4.72 -7.81 -2.75
C THR A 43 6.22 -8.04 -2.97
N GLU A 44 6.58 -9.24 -3.35
CA GLU A 44 7.96 -9.57 -3.73
C GLU A 44 8.47 -8.66 -4.86
N LYS A 45 7.65 -8.44 -5.90
CA LYS A 45 7.97 -7.53 -7.01
C LYS A 45 8.22 -6.09 -6.54
N LEU A 46 7.53 -5.63 -5.49
CA LEU A 46 7.76 -4.31 -4.92
C LEU A 46 9.11 -4.26 -4.20
N LEU A 47 9.44 -5.26 -3.41
CA LEU A 47 10.71 -5.34 -2.69
C LEU A 47 11.89 -5.39 -3.65
N GLN A 48 11.80 -6.15 -4.73
CA GLN A 48 12.84 -6.29 -5.74
C GLN A 48 13.11 -5.01 -6.58
N LYS A 49 12.26 -3.98 -6.46
CA LYS A 49 12.50 -2.68 -7.13
C LYS A 49 13.57 -1.84 -6.46
N TYR A 50 13.99 -2.20 -5.28
CA TYR A 50 14.93 -1.44 -4.47
C TYR A 50 16.15 -2.31 -4.14
N ASP A 51 17.34 -1.72 -4.22
CA ASP A 51 18.61 -2.38 -3.85
C ASP A 51 18.85 -2.37 -2.33
N TYR A 52 17.87 -1.92 -1.56
CA TYR A 52 17.94 -1.80 -0.12
C TYR A 52 16.59 -2.16 0.53
N ASP A 53 16.65 -2.53 1.79
CA ASP A 53 15.48 -2.90 2.57
C ASP A 53 14.54 -1.71 2.79
N ILE A 54 13.25 -1.98 2.74
CA ILE A 54 12.21 -0.98 2.96
C ILE A 54 11.71 -1.08 4.40
N VAL A 55 11.53 0.06 5.03
CA VAL A 55 11.00 0.16 6.39
C VAL A 55 9.73 1.00 6.45
N CYS A 56 8.87 0.64 7.38
CA CYS A 56 7.67 1.40 7.70
C CYS A 56 8.01 2.66 8.52
N THR A 57 7.41 3.80 8.19
CA THR A 57 7.54 5.04 8.99
C THR A 57 6.68 4.99 10.25
N ASN A 58 6.85 5.98 11.14
CA ASN A 58 6.00 6.11 12.34
C ASN A 58 4.56 6.51 12.03
N PHE A 59 4.27 6.97 10.81
CA PHE A 59 2.91 7.29 10.35
C PHE A 59 2.15 6.07 9.82
N CYS A 60 2.80 4.92 9.82
CA CYS A 60 2.24 3.66 9.36
C CYS A 60 2.50 2.53 10.36
N ARG A 61 1.72 1.49 10.26
CA ARG A 61 1.89 0.23 11.00
C ARG A 61 1.90 -0.93 10.04
N THR A 62 2.73 -1.92 10.32
CA THR A 62 2.78 -3.17 9.57
C THR A 62 1.90 -4.21 10.24
N ILE A 63 1.04 -4.86 9.46
CA ILE A 63 0.27 -6.04 9.84
C ILE A 63 0.86 -7.23 9.08
N ARG A 64 1.13 -8.33 9.77
CA ARG A 64 1.58 -9.61 9.19
C ARG A 64 0.47 -10.64 9.29
N PRO A 65 -0.28 -10.83 8.21
CA PRO A 65 -1.35 -11.81 8.19
C PRO A 65 -0.81 -13.24 8.34
N LEU A 66 -1.63 -14.10 8.94
CA LEU A 66 -1.31 -15.52 9.04
C LEU A 66 -1.51 -16.19 7.68
N ALA A 67 -0.52 -16.99 7.27
CA ALA A 67 -0.54 -17.84 6.08
C ALA A 67 -1.03 -17.07 4.81
N ASP A 68 -1.96 -17.65 4.08
CA ASP A 68 -2.43 -17.15 2.79
C ASP A 68 -3.55 -16.09 2.87
N TYR A 69 -3.93 -15.64 4.07
CA TYR A 69 -5.00 -14.65 4.27
C TYR A 69 -4.63 -13.22 3.91
N TYR A 70 -3.37 -12.92 3.57
CA TYR A 70 -2.88 -11.57 3.31
C TYR A 70 -3.65 -10.84 2.19
N THR A 71 -3.95 -11.51 1.09
CA THR A 71 -4.67 -10.92 -0.05
C THR A 71 -6.12 -10.64 0.33
N TYR A 72 -6.78 -11.63 0.96
CA TYR A 72 -8.15 -11.47 1.43
C TYR A 72 -8.28 -10.32 2.44
N LEU A 73 -7.38 -10.25 3.43
CA LEU A 73 -7.34 -9.17 4.41
C LEU A 73 -7.11 -7.81 3.77
N TYR A 74 -6.18 -7.72 2.83
CA TYR A 74 -5.90 -6.50 2.09
C TYR A 74 -7.14 -5.98 1.35
N TYR A 75 -7.80 -6.85 0.57
CA TYR A 75 -8.99 -6.45 -0.20
C TYR A 75 -10.21 -6.20 0.67
N SER A 76 -10.39 -6.95 1.76
CA SER A 76 -11.45 -6.69 2.74
C SER A 76 -11.27 -5.33 3.42
N TRP A 77 -10.02 -5.00 3.78
CA TRP A 77 -9.69 -3.69 4.33
C TRP A 77 -9.94 -2.57 3.33
N LYS A 78 -9.47 -2.74 2.10
CA LYS A 78 -9.68 -1.78 1.03
C LYS A 78 -11.16 -1.55 0.75
N TYR A 79 -11.96 -2.60 0.70
CA TYR A 79 -13.41 -2.50 0.57
C TYR A 79 -14.03 -1.64 1.69
N LYS A 80 -13.67 -1.91 2.94
CA LYS A 80 -14.14 -1.13 4.09
C LYS A 80 -13.68 0.34 4.03
N TYR A 81 -12.47 0.59 3.53
CA TYR A 81 -11.98 1.94 3.28
C TYR A 81 -12.85 2.67 2.24
N ASP A 82 -13.13 2.02 1.12
CA ASP A 82 -13.97 2.57 0.05
C ASP A 82 -15.42 2.83 0.51
N GLN A 83 -15.92 2.04 1.47
CA GLN A 83 -17.20 2.26 2.16
C GLN A 83 -17.15 3.36 3.23
N LYS A 84 -16.02 4.05 3.39
CA LYS A 84 -15.81 5.14 4.35
C LYS A 84 -15.95 4.73 5.83
N ILE A 85 -15.90 3.45 6.13
CA ILE A 85 -16.00 2.92 7.50
C ILE A 85 -14.87 3.46 8.39
N MET A 86 -13.69 3.73 7.80
CA MET A 86 -12.52 4.21 8.53
C MET A 86 -12.74 5.54 9.26
N PHE A 87 -13.63 6.40 8.76
CA PHE A 87 -13.97 7.67 9.45
C PHE A 87 -14.50 7.46 10.87
N GLY A 88 -15.20 6.36 11.12
CA GLY A 88 -15.71 6.01 12.46
C GLY A 88 -14.62 5.60 13.46
N TYR A 89 -13.40 5.38 12.99
CA TYR A 89 -12.26 4.95 13.79
C TYR A 89 -11.13 6.00 13.84
N GLU A 90 -11.42 7.23 13.42
CA GLU A 90 -10.47 8.34 13.47
C GLU A 90 -10.57 9.10 14.77
N ASN A 91 -9.42 9.44 15.36
CA ASN A 91 -9.28 10.31 16.51
C ASN A 91 -8.46 11.55 16.12
N GLY A 92 -8.85 12.72 16.60
CA GLY A 92 -8.13 13.98 16.38
C GLY A 92 -9.08 15.13 16.07
N THR A 93 -8.80 16.29 16.65
CA THR A 93 -9.65 17.47 16.55
C THR A 93 -9.12 18.56 15.65
N SER A 94 -7.84 18.52 15.25
CA SER A 94 -7.21 19.58 14.47
C SER A 94 -6.09 19.05 13.57
N GLY A 95 -6.34 19.07 12.28
CA GLY A 95 -5.32 18.91 11.24
C GLY A 95 -4.91 17.46 10.95
N ILE A 96 -4.18 16.83 11.84
CA ILE A 96 -3.73 15.45 11.68
C ILE A 96 -4.68 14.52 12.42
N LYS A 97 -5.24 13.56 11.68
CA LYS A 97 -6.08 12.51 12.25
C LYS A 97 -5.26 11.25 12.50
N ASN A 98 -5.62 10.51 13.54
CA ASN A 98 -5.01 9.24 13.88
C ASN A 98 -6.03 8.12 13.77
N PHE A 99 -5.67 7.05 13.10
CA PHE A 99 -6.51 5.86 12.94
C PHE A 99 -6.34 4.93 14.14
N ALA A 100 -7.43 4.62 14.82
CA ALA A 100 -7.48 3.71 15.95
C ALA A 100 -7.44 2.24 15.45
N VAL A 101 -6.30 1.79 14.95
CA VAL A 101 -6.10 0.45 14.36
C VAL A 101 -6.59 -0.66 15.29
N LYS A 102 -6.28 -0.54 16.60
CA LYS A 102 -6.68 -1.54 17.58
C LYS A 102 -8.21 -1.64 17.68
N ASP A 103 -8.88 -0.52 17.84
CA ASP A 103 -10.35 -0.45 17.93
C ASP A 103 -11.01 -1.00 16.66
N PHE A 104 -10.45 -0.66 15.49
CA PHE A 104 -10.94 -1.18 14.21
C PHE A 104 -10.83 -2.70 14.14
N ILE A 105 -9.67 -3.27 14.48
CA ILE A 105 -9.47 -4.74 14.44
C ILE A 105 -10.37 -5.46 15.45
N GLU A 106 -10.62 -4.88 16.61
CA GLU A 106 -11.42 -5.50 17.67
C GLU A 106 -12.93 -5.38 17.45
N LYS A 107 -13.38 -4.28 16.84
CA LYS A 107 -14.82 -3.95 16.74
C LYS A 107 -15.41 -4.17 15.35
N GLU A 108 -14.58 -4.05 14.32
CA GLU A 108 -15.09 -4.15 12.96
C GLU A 108 -15.22 -5.61 12.52
N PRO A 109 -16.41 -6.08 12.20
CA PRO A 109 -16.65 -7.48 11.85
C PRO A 109 -15.89 -7.87 10.56
N LEU A 110 -15.26 -9.04 10.59
CA LEU A 110 -14.60 -9.66 9.45
C LEU A 110 -15.09 -11.09 9.29
N ILE A 111 -15.63 -11.41 8.12
CA ILE A 111 -15.95 -12.80 7.77
C ILE A 111 -14.64 -13.51 7.45
N ILE A 112 -14.38 -14.63 8.12
CA ILE A 112 -13.19 -15.44 7.85
C ILE A 112 -13.61 -16.63 6.99
N PRO A 113 -13.28 -16.65 5.68
CA PRO A 113 -13.62 -17.75 4.80
C PRO A 113 -12.75 -18.98 5.09
N SER A 114 -13.20 -20.15 4.63
CA SER A 114 -12.38 -21.36 4.70
C SER A 114 -11.08 -21.23 3.90
N CYS A 115 -10.07 -22.00 4.26
CA CYS A 115 -8.78 -21.99 3.56
C CYS A 115 -8.91 -22.25 2.05
N ASP A 116 -9.84 -23.12 1.64
CA ASP A 116 -10.01 -23.46 0.22
C ASP A 116 -10.61 -22.29 -0.58
N ILE A 117 -11.54 -21.55 0.02
CA ILE A 117 -12.06 -20.31 -0.58
C ILE A 117 -10.95 -19.28 -0.71
N VAL A 118 -10.12 -19.10 0.33
CA VAL A 118 -8.99 -18.17 0.30
C VAL A 118 -7.96 -18.56 -0.77
N LYS A 119 -7.62 -19.83 -0.89
CA LYS A 119 -6.72 -20.31 -1.95
C LYS A 119 -7.27 -20.04 -3.34
N SER A 120 -8.54 -20.32 -3.55
CA SER A 120 -9.21 -20.03 -4.83
C SER A 120 -9.25 -18.55 -5.15
N PHE A 121 -9.55 -17.72 -4.16
CA PHE A 121 -9.49 -16.27 -4.26
C PHE A 121 -8.09 -15.78 -4.61
N ASN A 122 -7.05 -16.24 -3.89
CA ASN A 122 -5.67 -15.86 -4.12
C ASN A 122 -5.20 -16.21 -5.54
N LYS A 123 -5.62 -17.36 -6.07
CA LYS A 123 -5.28 -17.78 -7.44
C LYS A 123 -5.81 -16.80 -8.50
N VAL A 124 -7.00 -16.28 -8.32
CA VAL A 124 -7.58 -15.28 -9.23
C VAL A 124 -6.93 -13.91 -9.02
N ILE A 125 -6.85 -13.48 -7.78
CA ILE A 125 -6.38 -12.13 -7.43
C ILE A 125 -4.90 -11.94 -7.73
N SER A 126 -4.06 -12.97 -7.59
CA SER A 126 -2.62 -12.85 -7.89
C SER A 126 -2.40 -12.40 -9.35
N VAL A 127 -3.11 -13.00 -10.29
CA VAL A 127 -3.01 -12.64 -11.71
C VAL A 127 -3.44 -11.18 -11.96
N LEU A 128 -4.55 -10.77 -11.35
CA LEU A 128 -5.03 -9.39 -11.47
C LEU A 128 -4.07 -8.39 -10.81
N HIS A 129 -3.53 -8.74 -9.66
CA HIS A 129 -2.59 -7.89 -8.94
C HIS A 129 -1.28 -7.71 -9.71
N ASP A 130 -0.76 -8.78 -10.29
CA ASP A 130 0.41 -8.73 -11.18
C ASP A 130 0.15 -7.78 -12.35
N LYS A 131 -1.02 -7.89 -12.98
CA LYS A 131 -1.38 -7.02 -14.12
C LYS A 131 -1.51 -5.55 -13.72
N ILE A 132 -2.09 -5.28 -12.56
CA ILE A 132 -2.15 -3.90 -12.01
C ILE A 132 -0.74 -3.34 -11.81
N GLN A 133 0.19 -4.13 -11.27
CA GLN A 133 1.57 -3.69 -11.06
C GLN A 133 2.33 -3.46 -12.37
N GLU A 134 2.14 -4.33 -13.37
CA GLU A 134 2.72 -4.17 -14.70
C GLU A 134 2.22 -2.90 -15.37
N ASN A 135 0.90 -2.69 -15.38
CA ASN A 135 0.29 -1.50 -15.95
C ASN A 135 0.75 -0.22 -15.23
N GLY A 136 0.90 -0.27 -13.90
CA GLY A 136 1.44 0.85 -13.13
C GLY A 136 2.90 1.18 -13.48
N THR A 137 3.72 0.16 -13.71
CA THR A 137 5.12 0.34 -14.13
C THR A 137 5.19 0.92 -15.55
N GLU A 138 4.38 0.41 -16.46
CA GLU A 138 4.32 0.91 -17.84
C GLU A 138 3.81 2.36 -17.90
N SER A 139 2.80 2.71 -17.09
CA SER A 139 2.31 4.09 -17.00
C SER A 139 3.40 5.06 -16.54
N LEU A 140 4.24 4.67 -15.58
CA LEU A 140 5.38 5.49 -15.14
C LEU A 140 6.43 5.63 -16.25
N ARG A 141 6.70 4.56 -16.99
CA ARG A 141 7.63 4.57 -18.14
C ARG A 141 7.13 5.52 -19.24
N LEU A 142 5.86 5.41 -19.59
CA LEU A 142 5.25 6.25 -20.61
C LEU A 142 5.22 7.73 -20.18
N ALA A 143 4.94 8.02 -18.92
CA ALA A 143 5.01 9.38 -18.39
C ALA A 143 6.43 9.96 -18.50
N ALA A 144 7.45 9.20 -18.12
CA ALA A 144 8.86 9.64 -18.24
C ALA A 144 9.26 9.87 -19.71
N LEU A 145 8.81 9.01 -20.62
CA LEU A 145 9.05 9.15 -22.06
C LEU A 145 8.38 10.42 -22.60
N ARG A 146 7.10 10.64 -22.28
CA ARG A 146 6.37 11.86 -22.63
C ARG A 146 7.11 13.10 -22.15
N ASP A 147 7.52 13.14 -20.88
CA ASP A 147 8.17 14.30 -20.27
C ASP A 147 9.56 14.56 -20.86
N THR A 148 10.20 13.54 -21.43
CA THR A 148 11.46 13.68 -22.17
C THR A 148 11.26 14.17 -23.61
N LEU A 149 10.24 13.67 -24.30
CA LEU A 149 10.03 13.94 -25.72
C LEU A 149 9.28 15.26 -25.97
N LEU A 150 8.30 15.59 -25.13
CA LEU A 150 7.47 16.77 -25.33
C LEU A 150 8.26 18.09 -25.45
N PRO A 151 9.26 18.36 -24.58
CA PRO A 151 10.08 19.56 -24.74
C PRO A 151 10.89 19.59 -26.04
N LYS A 152 11.36 18.44 -26.52
CA LYS A 152 12.13 18.33 -27.77
C LYS A 152 11.26 18.57 -28.99
N LEU A 153 10.04 18.04 -28.99
CA LEU A 153 9.04 18.31 -30.03
C LEU A 153 8.67 19.79 -30.07
N MET A 154 8.44 20.40 -28.91
CA MET A 154 8.07 21.84 -28.83
C MET A 154 9.18 22.75 -29.29
N LYS A 155 10.44 22.37 -29.20
CA LYS A 155 11.60 23.11 -29.70
C LYS A 155 11.95 22.80 -31.14
N GLY A 156 11.25 21.85 -31.80
CA GLY A 156 11.58 21.40 -33.15
C GLY A 156 12.89 20.60 -33.23
N GLU A 157 13.39 20.08 -32.13
CA GLU A 157 14.60 19.26 -32.10
C GLU A 157 14.36 17.84 -32.65
N ILE A 158 13.10 17.40 -32.62
CA ILE A 158 12.63 16.15 -33.23
C ILE A 158 11.30 16.44 -33.97
N THR A 159 11.08 15.77 -35.09
CA THR A 159 9.81 15.76 -35.85
C THR A 159 9.21 14.34 -35.74
N LEU A 160 7.86 14.27 -35.83
CA LEU A 160 7.14 12.98 -35.92
C LEU A 160 7.23 12.42 -37.33
#